data_4d6e1dbb66de70bd631ea480d5fc01d0
#
_entry.id   4d6e1dbb66de70bd631ea480d5fc01d0
#
_cell.length_a   1.000
_cell.length_b   1.000
_cell.length_c   1.000
_cell.angle_alpha   90.00
_cell.angle_beta   90.00
_cell.angle_gamma   90.00
#
_symmetry.space_group_name_H-M   'P 1'
#
loop_
_entity.id
_entity.type
_entity.pdbx_description
1 polymer ?
#
loop_
_entity_poly.entity_id
_entity_poly.type
_entity_poly.pdbx_seq_one_letter_code
_entity_poly.pdbx_strand_id
1 'polypeptide(L)'
;MLSILIISCSTSESSENEKLEDSGEIVTSKIIENENLYNIDDLINAGWKKNKQFDNTEFPETDGIWYGFFQKRDIEIWIYDSHEDARKFGVPYAEESIQKRPGQTDYMIPRVNRYHAYVIFGNMLLLCEDQVSDCQKLIDQLN
;
A
#
# COMPACT_ATOMS: atom_id res chain seq x y z
N MET A 1 -48.27 -51.84 -4.77
CA MET A 1 -46.88 -51.73 -4.27
C MET A 1 -46.22 -50.51 -4.91
N LEU A 2 -46.05 -49.49 -4.11
CA LEU A 2 -45.59 -48.20 -4.58
C LEU A 2 -44.12 -48.03 -4.19
N SER A 3 -43.26 -48.03 -5.19
CA SER A 3 -41.83 -47.69 -4.96
C SER A 3 -41.65 -46.20 -5.04
N ILE A 4 -41.27 -45.59 -3.92
CA ILE A 4 -40.90 -44.20 -3.84
C ILE A 4 -39.42 -44.11 -4.12
N LEU A 5 -39.08 -43.54 -5.25
CA LEU A 5 -37.73 -43.11 -5.56
C LEU A 5 -37.47 -41.76 -4.91
N ILE A 6 -36.64 -41.73 -3.89
CA ILE A 6 -36.13 -40.50 -3.32
C ILE A 6 -34.95 -40.07 -4.18
N ILE A 7 -35.14 -39.01 -4.96
CA ILE A 7 -34.05 -38.33 -5.64
C ILE A 7 -33.41 -37.41 -4.61
N SER A 8 -32.28 -37.82 -4.12
CA SER A 8 -31.41 -36.96 -3.35
C SER A 8 -30.69 -36.00 -4.30
N CYS A 9 -31.15 -34.77 -4.36
CA CYS A 9 -30.37 -33.72 -4.95
C CYS A 9 -29.23 -33.39 -4.00
N SER A 10 -28.06 -33.91 -4.27
CA SER A 10 -26.85 -33.37 -3.73
C SER A 10 -26.51 -32.11 -4.48
N THR A 11 -26.79 -30.96 -3.90
CA THR A 11 -26.17 -29.72 -4.32
C THR A 11 -24.70 -29.81 -3.98
N SER A 12 -23.89 -30.10 -4.97
CA SER A 12 -22.47 -29.87 -4.86
C SER A 12 -22.27 -28.35 -4.82
N GLU A 13 -21.96 -27.83 -3.65
CA GLU A 13 -21.36 -26.54 -3.56
C GLU A 13 -19.98 -26.64 -4.21
N SER A 14 -19.91 -26.23 -5.46
CA SER A 14 -18.63 -25.92 -6.03
C SER A 14 -18.04 -24.76 -5.22
N SER A 15 -17.02 -25.05 -4.44
CA SER A 15 -16.13 -24.01 -3.99
C SER A 15 -15.59 -23.38 -5.26
N GLU A 16 -16.10 -22.24 -5.61
CA GLU A 16 -15.50 -21.40 -6.61
C GLU A 16 -14.12 -21.02 -6.07
N ASN A 17 -13.12 -21.79 -6.48
CA ASN A 17 -11.80 -21.24 -6.59
C ASN A 17 -11.96 -20.10 -7.59
N GLU A 18 -12.11 -18.91 -7.08
CA GLU A 18 -11.83 -17.73 -7.85
C GLU A 18 -10.37 -17.85 -8.25
N LYS A 19 -10.15 -18.49 -9.38
CA LYS A 19 -8.95 -18.30 -10.13
C LYS A 19 -8.97 -16.81 -10.44
N LEU A 20 -8.19 -16.06 -9.66
CA LEU A 20 -7.82 -14.73 -10.03
C LEU A 20 -7.16 -14.86 -11.39
N GLU A 21 -7.96 -14.74 -12.42
CA GLU A 21 -7.42 -14.56 -13.74
C GLU A 21 -6.63 -13.27 -13.66
N ASP A 22 -5.38 -13.38 -14.01
CA ASP A 22 -4.54 -12.22 -14.26
C ASP A 22 -5.22 -11.44 -15.40
N SER A 23 -6.16 -10.58 -15.01
CA SER A 23 -6.92 -9.74 -15.93
C SER A 23 -6.09 -8.57 -16.46
N GLY A 24 -4.77 -8.57 -16.19
CA GLY A 24 -3.90 -7.45 -16.53
C GLY A 24 -4.19 -6.19 -15.71
N GLU A 25 -5.01 -6.28 -14.67
CA GLU A 25 -5.22 -5.18 -13.73
C GLU A 25 -3.95 -4.93 -12.93
N ILE A 26 -3.42 -3.72 -13.07
CA ILE A 26 -2.29 -3.26 -12.27
C ILE A 26 -2.83 -2.94 -10.88
N VAL A 27 -2.37 -3.68 -9.88
CA VAL A 27 -2.68 -3.38 -8.48
C VAL A 27 -1.87 -2.16 -8.05
N THR A 28 -2.56 -1.08 -7.74
CA THR A 28 -1.94 0.20 -7.36
C THR A 28 -1.97 0.47 -5.86
N SER A 29 -2.65 -0.37 -5.10
CA SER A 29 -2.74 -0.20 -3.64
C SER A 29 -2.87 -1.54 -2.91
N LYS A 30 -2.38 -1.55 -1.69
CA LYS A 30 -2.50 -2.68 -0.77
C LYS A 30 -2.59 -2.19 0.66
N ILE A 31 -3.49 -2.78 1.43
CA ILE A 31 -3.61 -2.51 2.87
C ILE A 31 -3.30 -3.80 3.61
N ILE A 32 -2.28 -3.76 4.45
CA ILE A 32 -1.85 -4.89 5.26
C ILE A 32 -2.06 -4.53 6.72
N GLU A 33 -3.00 -5.18 7.36
CA GLU A 33 -3.25 -5.01 8.78
C GLU A 33 -2.08 -5.55 9.59
N ASN A 34 -1.56 -4.70 10.46
CA ASN A 34 -0.50 -5.05 11.40
C ASN A 34 -0.60 -4.11 12.61
N GLU A 35 -0.60 -4.68 13.79
CA GLU A 35 -0.69 -3.91 15.04
C GLU A 35 0.67 -3.41 15.55
N ASN A 36 1.75 -3.80 14.91
CA ASN A 36 3.08 -3.32 15.28
C ASN A 36 3.22 -1.83 14.94
N LEU A 37 3.91 -1.13 15.79
CA LEU A 37 4.27 0.27 15.59
C LEU A 37 5.70 0.35 15.09
N TYR A 38 5.87 0.85 13.88
CA TYR A 38 7.15 1.05 13.25
C TYR A 38 7.59 2.51 13.35
N ASN A 39 8.89 2.71 13.40
CA ASN A 39 9.51 4.02 13.30
C ASN A 39 10.50 4.05 12.13
N ILE A 40 11.05 5.23 11.84
CA ILE A 40 11.93 5.36 10.67
C ILE A 40 13.22 4.56 10.80
N ASP A 41 13.69 4.32 12.02
CA ASP A 41 14.91 3.53 12.25
C ASP A 41 14.70 2.05 11.89
N ASP A 42 13.50 1.53 12.09
CA ASP A 42 13.15 0.16 11.66
C ASP A 42 13.32 0.00 10.15
N LEU A 43 12.94 1.01 9.40
CA LEU A 43 13.06 1.00 7.94
C LEU A 43 14.50 1.17 7.48
N ILE A 44 15.25 2.03 8.15
CA ILE A 44 16.69 2.17 7.90
C ILE A 44 17.41 0.85 8.17
N ASN A 45 17.08 0.18 9.26
CA ASN A 45 17.66 -1.14 9.60
C ASN A 45 17.26 -2.23 8.59
N ALA A 46 16.09 -2.08 7.97
CA ALA A 46 15.63 -2.99 6.91
C ALA A 46 16.33 -2.75 5.55
N GLY A 47 17.12 -1.70 5.43
CA GLY A 47 17.89 -1.38 4.23
C GLY A 47 17.38 -0.17 3.44
N TRP A 48 16.30 0.47 3.87
CA TRP A 48 15.83 1.70 3.25
C TRP A 48 16.82 2.85 3.53
N LYS A 49 17.14 3.61 2.51
CA LYS A 49 18.11 4.70 2.59
C LYS A 49 17.40 6.03 2.68
N LYS A 50 17.40 6.62 3.86
CA LYS A 50 16.85 7.95 4.10
C LYS A 50 17.64 9.02 3.32
N ASN A 51 16.95 9.81 2.53
CA ASN A 51 17.52 10.95 1.83
C ASN A 51 17.11 12.27 2.47
N LYS A 52 15.80 12.47 2.71
CA LYS A 52 15.27 13.74 3.17
C LYS A 52 14.07 13.53 4.10
N GLN A 53 13.97 14.39 5.11
CA GLN A 53 12.77 14.56 5.90
C GLN A 53 12.02 15.80 5.42
N PHE A 54 10.72 15.67 5.20
CA PHE A 54 9.85 16.78 4.82
C PHE A 54 9.24 17.44 6.05
N ASP A 55 8.91 18.71 5.92
CA ASP A 55 8.07 19.40 6.87
C ASP A 55 6.64 18.82 6.80
N ASN A 56 6.09 18.44 7.95
CA ASN A 56 4.74 17.87 8.06
C ASN A 56 3.74 18.84 8.70
N THR A 57 4.01 20.13 8.69
CA THR A 57 3.13 21.15 9.29
C THR A 57 1.73 21.13 8.68
N GLU A 58 1.62 20.87 7.38
CA GLU A 58 0.34 20.75 6.67
C GLU A 58 -0.36 19.40 6.91
N PHE A 59 0.32 18.46 7.56
CA PHE A 59 -0.15 17.10 7.82
C PHE A 59 0.03 16.74 9.31
N PRO A 60 -0.73 17.41 10.19
CA PRO A 60 -0.51 17.30 11.64
C PRO A 60 -0.78 15.91 12.21
N GLU A 61 -1.50 15.06 11.49
CA GLU A 61 -1.82 13.69 11.92
C GLU A 61 -0.67 12.71 11.77
N THR A 62 0.33 13.05 10.96
CA THR A 62 1.52 12.20 10.80
C THR A 62 2.64 12.63 11.73
N ASP A 63 3.35 11.66 12.29
CA ASP A 63 4.54 11.90 13.11
C ASP A 63 5.74 12.35 12.28
N GLY A 64 5.75 12.06 11.01
CA GLY A 64 6.79 12.51 10.10
C GLY A 64 6.66 11.91 8.70
N ILE A 65 7.31 12.59 7.76
CA ILE A 65 7.33 12.24 6.34
C ILE A 65 8.79 12.21 5.88
N TRP A 66 9.21 11.09 5.31
CA TRP A 66 10.57 10.91 4.82
C TRP A 66 10.59 10.41 3.39
N TYR A 67 11.51 10.95 2.63
CA TYR A 67 11.86 10.46 1.31
C TYR A 67 13.17 9.67 1.35
N GLY A 68 13.21 8.61 0.61
CA GLY A 68 14.41 7.81 0.44
C GLY A 68 14.22 6.75 -0.65
N PHE A 69 15.08 5.75 -0.63
CA PHE A 69 15.04 4.71 -1.65
C PHE A 69 15.47 3.35 -1.09
N PHE A 70 14.94 2.34 -1.74
CA PHE A 70 15.24 0.94 -1.48
C PHE A 70 15.40 0.21 -2.81
N GLN A 71 16.52 -0.49 -2.98
CA GLN A 71 16.83 -1.22 -4.22
C GLN A 71 16.63 -0.38 -5.48
N LYS A 72 17.13 0.87 -5.47
CA LYS A 72 17.05 1.83 -6.60
C LYS A 72 15.64 2.32 -6.94
N ARG A 73 14.66 2.13 -6.03
CA ARG A 73 13.31 2.64 -6.18
C ARG A 73 13.05 3.72 -5.13
N ASP A 74 12.40 4.79 -5.55
CA ASP A 74 11.94 5.83 -4.63
C ASP A 74 10.81 5.29 -3.76
N ILE A 75 10.94 5.46 -2.45
CA ILE A 75 9.90 5.13 -1.48
C ILE A 75 9.80 6.28 -0.49
N GLU A 76 8.62 6.90 -0.42
CA GLU A 76 8.28 7.90 0.58
C GLU A 76 7.53 7.24 1.72
N ILE A 77 7.86 7.59 2.95
CA ILE A 77 7.31 6.95 4.15
C ILE A 77 6.68 8.00 5.04
N TRP A 78 5.42 7.75 5.38
CA TRP A 78 4.65 8.53 6.32
C TRP A 78 4.35 7.67 7.53
N ILE A 79 4.65 8.16 8.73
CA ILE A 79 4.42 7.42 9.98
C ILE A 79 3.30 8.07 10.76
N TYR A 80 2.39 7.25 11.25
CA TYR A 80 1.23 7.62 12.05
C TYR A 80 1.27 6.97 13.43
N ASP A 81 0.38 7.40 14.33
CA ASP A 81 0.32 6.84 15.68
C ASP A 81 -0.26 5.42 15.72
N SER A 82 -1.05 5.06 14.71
CA SER A 82 -1.72 3.76 14.64
C SER A 82 -1.99 3.33 13.20
N HIS A 83 -2.31 2.06 13.03
CA HIS A 83 -2.78 1.53 11.74
C HIS A 83 -4.08 2.21 11.29
N GLU A 84 -5.00 2.46 12.23
CA GLU A 84 -6.25 3.17 11.93
C GLU A 84 -6.00 4.58 11.40
N ASP A 85 -5.08 5.32 12.02
CA ASP A 85 -4.71 6.66 11.57
C ASP A 85 -4.03 6.62 10.20
N ALA A 86 -3.15 5.66 9.96
CA ALA A 86 -2.53 5.48 8.64
C ALA A 86 -3.57 5.25 7.55
N ARG A 87 -4.61 4.47 7.83
CA ARG A 87 -5.72 4.26 6.89
C ARG A 87 -6.58 5.52 6.73
N LYS A 88 -6.98 6.12 7.83
CA LYS A 88 -7.90 7.25 7.85
C LYS A 88 -7.33 8.49 7.17
N PHE A 89 -6.09 8.83 7.47
CA PHE A 89 -5.41 10.03 6.98
C PHE A 89 -4.50 9.77 5.79
N GLY A 90 -3.88 8.59 5.73
CA GLY A 90 -2.93 8.25 4.69
C GLY A 90 -3.57 7.87 3.36
N VAL A 91 -4.64 7.08 3.38
CA VAL A 91 -5.28 6.57 2.16
C VAL A 91 -5.80 7.71 1.26
N PRO A 92 -6.53 8.70 1.75
CA PRO A 92 -7.01 9.79 0.89
C PRO A 92 -5.88 10.55 0.21
N TYR A 93 -4.80 10.81 0.92
CA TYR A 93 -3.62 11.46 0.36
C TYR A 93 -2.93 10.58 -0.68
N ALA A 94 -2.75 9.30 -0.37
CA ALA A 94 -2.10 8.35 -1.26
C ALA A 94 -2.90 8.17 -2.57
N GLU A 95 -4.22 8.03 -2.47
CA GLU A 95 -5.10 7.94 -3.64
C GLU A 95 -4.98 9.16 -4.55
N GLU A 96 -4.95 10.35 -3.99
CA GLU A 96 -4.72 11.58 -4.75
C GLU A 96 -3.34 11.58 -5.40
N SER A 97 -2.32 11.16 -4.67
CA SER A 97 -0.93 11.15 -5.14
C SER A 97 -0.73 10.25 -6.36
N ILE A 98 -1.35 9.07 -6.37
CA ILE A 98 -1.16 8.09 -7.46
C ILE A 98 -2.06 8.34 -8.66
N GLN A 99 -3.11 9.15 -8.54
CA GLN A 99 -4.04 9.48 -9.64
C GLN A 99 -3.43 10.47 -10.63
N LYS A 100 -2.44 11.23 -10.22
CA LYS A 100 -1.76 12.17 -11.11
C LYS A 100 -0.97 11.39 -12.17
N ARG A 101 -1.15 11.75 -13.43
CA ARG A 101 -0.46 11.09 -14.53
C ARG A 101 1.05 11.29 -14.45
N PRO A 102 1.88 10.28 -14.79
CA PRO A 102 3.31 10.45 -14.90
C PRO A 102 3.67 11.62 -15.81
N GLY A 103 4.59 12.47 -15.38
CA GLY A 103 5.03 13.63 -16.15
C GLY A 103 4.09 14.82 -16.17
N GLN A 104 2.94 14.74 -15.48
CA GLN A 104 2.06 15.88 -15.30
C GLN A 104 2.72 16.86 -14.33
N THR A 105 3.18 17.98 -14.88
CA THR A 105 3.68 19.09 -14.09
C THR A 105 2.50 20.00 -13.75
N ASP A 106 2.25 20.22 -12.49
CA ASP A 106 1.45 21.34 -12.07
C ASP A 106 2.25 22.61 -12.34
N TYR A 107 1.76 23.49 -13.19
CA TYR A 107 2.45 24.74 -13.53
C TYR A 107 2.72 25.64 -12.33
N MET A 108 1.97 25.44 -11.25
CA MET A 108 2.11 26.22 -10.01
C MET A 108 3.09 25.57 -9.03
N ILE A 109 3.30 24.27 -9.12
CA ILE A 109 4.22 23.51 -8.27
C ILE A 109 4.92 22.48 -9.15
N PRO A 110 6.19 22.68 -9.52
CA PRO A 110 6.92 21.75 -10.38
C PRO A 110 7.28 20.48 -9.62
N ARG A 111 6.28 19.66 -9.33
CA ARG A 111 6.47 18.31 -8.79
C ARG A 111 6.07 17.32 -9.87
N VAL A 112 7.07 16.62 -10.37
CA VAL A 112 6.81 15.40 -11.12
C VAL A 112 6.24 14.39 -10.15
N ASN A 113 5.06 13.85 -10.45
CA ASN A 113 4.50 12.79 -9.63
C ASN A 113 5.36 11.54 -9.79
N ARG A 114 5.97 11.10 -8.69
CA ARG A 114 6.93 10.01 -8.69
C ARG A 114 6.32 8.66 -8.34
N TYR A 115 5.10 8.66 -7.81
CA TYR A 115 4.53 7.46 -7.22
C TYR A 115 3.31 7.00 -8.01
N HIS A 116 3.25 5.70 -8.26
CA HIS A 116 2.17 5.07 -9.01
C HIS A 116 1.41 4.02 -8.19
N ALA A 117 1.87 3.75 -6.98
CA ALA A 117 1.28 2.78 -6.08
C ALA A 117 1.52 3.16 -4.62
N TYR A 118 0.75 2.58 -3.71
CA TYR A 118 0.99 2.74 -2.28
C TYR A 118 0.64 1.49 -1.49
N VAL A 119 1.20 1.40 -0.30
CA VAL A 119 0.90 0.35 0.68
C VAL A 119 0.65 0.99 2.04
N ILE A 120 -0.41 0.58 2.71
CA ILE A 120 -0.57 0.79 4.16
C ILE A 120 -0.08 -0.48 4.86
N PHE A 121 0.92 -0.35 5.69
CA PHE A 121 1.48 -1.43 6.49
C PHE A 121 1.68 -0.98 7.92
N GLY A 122 0.97 -1.62 8.85
CA GLY A 122 0.97 -1.17 10.23
C GLY A 122 0.59 0.31 10.34
N ASN A 123 1.36 1.08 11.07
CA ASN A 123 1.16 2.52 11.25
C ASN A 123 1.78 3.39 10.15
N MET A 124 2.10 2.80 9.00
CA MET A 124 2.82 3.50 7.93
C MET A 124 2.04 3.54 6.63
N LEU A 125 2.19 4.66 5.92
CA LEU A 125 1.91 4.77 4.50
C LEU A 125 3.24 4.75 3.75
N LEU A 126 3.37 3.85 2.77
CA LEU A 126 4.50 3.81 1.85
C LEU A 126 4.02 4.17 0.44
N LEU A 127 4.56 5.22 -0.13
CA LEU A 127 4.35 5.57 -1.54
C LEU A 127 5.45 4.91 -2.37
N CYS A 128 5.04 4.13 -3.35
CA CYS A 128 5.91 3.28 -4.16
C CYS A 128 6.12 3.90 -5.54
N GLU A 129 7.35 3.90 -6.03
CA GLU A 129 7.69 4.56 -7.29
C GLU A 129 6.87 4.02 -8.46
N ASP A 130 6.86 2.73 -8.66
CA ASP A 130 6.30 2.10 -9.86
C ASP A 130 5.12 1.19 -9.55
N GLN A 131 5.27 0.33 -8.56
CA GLN A 131 4.32 -0.73 -8.27
C GLN A 131 4.35 -1.13 -6.79
N VAL A 132 3.30 -1.78 -6.33
CA VAL A 132 3.18 -2.27 -4.95
C VAL A 132 4.36 -3.13 -4.53
N SER A 133 4.92 -3.94 -5.44
CA SER A 133 6.05 -4.81 -5.12
C SER A 133 7.32 -4.06 -4.73
N ASP A 134 7.49 -2.81 -5.15
CA ASP A 134 8.62 -1.99 -4.72
C ASP A 134 8.61 -1.75 -3.21
N CYS A 135 7.43 -1.47 -2.65
CA CYS A 135 7.24 -1.35 -1.21
C CYS A 135 7.23 -2.72 -0.51
N GLN A 136 6.64 -3.74 -1.12
CA GLN A 136 6.55 -5.07 -0.52
C GLN A 136 7.92 -5.67 -0.22
N LYS A 137 8.88 -5.46 -1.09
CA LYS A 137 10.26 -5.91 -0.89
C LYS A 137 10.90 -5.30 0.38
N LEU A 138 10.62 -4.04 0.65
CA LEU A 138 11.06 -3.38 1.88
C LEU A 138 10.33 -3.94 3.10
N ILE A 139 9.01 -4.08 3.01
CA ILE A 139 8.17 -4.63 4.08
C ILE A 139 8.63 -6.03 4.48
N ASP A 140 9.00 -6.87 3.52
CA ASP A 140 9.49 -8.22 3.75
C ASP A 140 10.78 -8.25 4.58
N GLN A 141 11.53 -7.15 4.64
CA GLN A 141 12.73 -7.02 5.47
C GLN A 141 12.44 -6.57 6.91
N LEU A 142 11.20 -6.20 7.23
CA LEU A 142 10.82 -5.72 8.57
C LEU A 142 10.54 -6.85 9.56
N ASN A 143 10.53 -8.07 9.14
CA ASN A 143 10.28 -9.25 9.99
C ASN A 143 11.56 -9.87 10.53
#